data_1230b8e278a0e2844cd3719e72d1d5d4
#
_entry.id   1230b8e278a0e2844cd3719e72d1d5d4
#
_cell.length_a   1.000
_cell.length_b   1.000
_cell.length_c   1.000
_cell.angle_alpha   90.00
_cell.angle_beta   90.00
_cell.angle_gamma   90.00
#
_symmetry.space_group_name_H-M   'P 1'
#
loop_
_entity.id
_entity.type
_entity.pdbx_description
1 polymer ?
#
loop_
_entity_poly.entity_id
_entity_poly.type
_entity_poly.pdbx_seq_one_letter_code
_entity_poly.pdbx_strand_id
1 'polypeptide(L)'
;PEERGLYPKKKVRDQMVYLAMLRGMNKKQANESTVKWLDRLHVSEYIDRNLETLSKGNQQKVQLAATLVGEPQLVILDEPFSGLDPVNAQVLKDVIRELIREGRIVIFSSHQMSYVEEFCEDIAIINHGDVVLSGHLDDIKDTYGRGRKTISADNYSPQELADICREKLSSYAAVERVTKKYVVLELKTQADMWQILDICKQAGVEIHQFGAYEPSLNDIFI
;
A
#
# COMPACT_ATOMS: atom_id res chain seq x y z
N PRO A 1 -7.51 -15.93 -1.66
CA PRO A 1 -6.68 -17.11 -2.04
C PRO A 1 -6.77 -17.38 -3.54
N GLU A 2 -5.72 -17.92 -4.13
CA GLU A 2 -5.68 -18.33 -5.55
C GLU A 2 -6.77 -19.38 -5.85
N GLU A 3 -7.04 -20.26 -4.91
CA GLU A 3 -8.19 -21.16 -4.96
C GLU A 3 -9.45 -20.41 -4.56
N ARG A 4 -10.23 -20.05 -5.54
CA ARG A 4 -11.45 -19.28 -5.38
C ARG A 4 -12.50 -20.12 -4.69
N GLY A 5 -12.99 -19.70 -3.53
CA GLY A 5 -14.04 -20.37 -2.77
C GLY A 5 -15.43 -20.36 -3.43
N LEU A 6 -15.49 -20.10 -4.74
CA LEU A 6 -16.71 -20.08 -5.54
C LEU A 6 -16.72 -21.21 -6.57
N TYR A 7 -17.88 -21.71 -6.89
CA TYR A 7 -18.08 -22.82 -7.83
C TYR A 7 -18.07 -22.34 -9.31
N PRO A 8 -17.09 -22.77 -10.14
CA PRO A 8 -16.93 -22.27 -11.52
C PRO A 8 -18.18 -22.45 -12.39
N LYS A 9 -18.86 -23.59 -12.29
CA LYS A 9 -20.01 -23.99 -13.11
C LYS A 9 -21.36 -23.53 -12.57
N LYS A 10 -21.36 -22.65 -11.54
CA LYS A 10 -22.61 -22.10 -10.99
C LYS A 10 -22.75 -20.63 -11.36
N LYS A 11 -24.00 -20.17 -11.49
CA LYS A 11 -24.29 -18.76 -11.75
C LYS A 11 -23.81 -17.87 -10.60
N VAL A 12 -23.35 -16.68 -10.92
CA VAL A 12 -22.89 -15.68 -9.95
C VAL A 12 -24.00 -15.38 -8.92
N ARG A 13 -25.22 -15.09 -9.40
CA ARG A 13 -26.38 -14.82 -8.53
C ARG A 13 -26.61 -15.92 -7.48
N ASP A 14 -26.68 -17.17 -7.95
CA ASP A 14 -27.07 -18.28 -7.08
C ASP A 14 -26.10 -18.47 -5.93
N GLN A 15 -24.81 -18.33 -6.22
CA GLN A 15 -23.75 -18.48 -5.22
C GLN A 15 -23.77 -17.33 -4.22
N MET A 16 -23.89 -16.09 -4.70
CA MET A 16 -23.88 -14.91 -3.83
C MET A 16 -25.10 -14.87 -2.92
N VAL A 17 -26.29 -15.13 -3.46
CA VAL A 17 -27.52 -15.22 -2.65
C VAL A 17 -27.41 -16.33 -1.61
N TYR A 18 -26.88 -17.50 -1.98
CA TYR A 18 -26.64 -18.60 -1.04
C TYR A 18 -25.71 -18.19 0.09
N LEU A 19 -24.56 -17.57 -0.23
CA LEU A 19 -23.58 -17.10 0.76
C LEU A 19 -24.15 -16.02 1.71
N ALA A 20 -24.94 -15.09 1.16
CA ALA A 20 -25.64 -14.08 1.96
C ALA A 20 -26.65 -14.70 2.93
N MET A 21 -27.41 -15.69 2.45
CA MET A 21 -28.39 -16.42 3.29
C MET A 21 -27.68 -17.23 4.39
N LEU A 22 -26.52 -17.86 4.12
CA LEU A 22 -25.73 -18.53 5.14
C LEU A 22 -25.23 -17.59 6.25
N ARG A 23 -25.12 -16.29 5.94
CA ARG A 23 -24.76 -15.24 6.90
C ARG A 23 -25.97 -14.58 7.57
N GLY A 24 -27.15 -15.19 7.46
CA GLY A 24 -28.37 -14.80 8.19
C GLY A 24 -29.31 -13.86 7.44
N MET A 25 -29.03 -13.47 6.20
CA MET A 25 -29.94 -12.67 5.38
C MET A 25 -31.13 -13.49 4.91
N ASN A 26 -32.32 -12.91 4.89
CA ASN A 26 -33.43 -13.50 4.16
C ASN A 26 -33.22 -13.37 2.64
N LYS A 27 -34.00 -14.13 1.85
CA LYS A 27 -33.81 -14.19 0.39
C LYS A 27 -33.94 -12.84 -0.31
N LYS A 28 -34.81 -11.95 0.18
CA LYS A 28 -34.98 -10.60 -0.37
C LYS A 28 -33.72 -9.76 -0.12
N GLN A 29 -33.29 -9.69 1.13
CA GLN A 29 -32.05 -8.99 1.53
C GLN A 29 -30.82 -9.52 0.78
N ALA A 30 -30.70 -10.86 0.67
CA ALA A 30 -29.61 -11.49 -0.06
C ALA A 30 -29.55 -11.10 -1.53
N ASN A 31 -30.71 -11.01 -2.22
CA ASN A 31 -30.76 -10.55 -3.60
C ASN A 31 -30.41 -9.06 -3.72
N GLU A 32 -30.94 -8.21 -2.84
CA GLU A 32 -30.64 -6.77 -2.83
C GLU A 32 -29.15 -6.51 -2.60
N SER A 33 -28.55 -7.18 -1.62
CA SER A 33 -27.11 -7.08 -1.34
C SER A 33 -26.26 -7.63 -2.50
N THR A 34 -26.69 -8.72 -3.13
CA THR A 34 -26.01 -9.28 -4.31
C THR A 34 -25.95 -8.26 -5.43
N VAL A 35 -27.07 -7.64 -5.77
CA VAL A 35 -27.13 -6.61 -6.83
C VAL A 35 -26.26 -5.42 -6.44
N LYS A 36 -26.38 -4.90 -5.21
CA LYS A 36 -25.58 -3.78 -4.69
C LYS A 36 -24.07 -4.01 -4.92
N TRP A 37 -23.54 -5.15 -4.48
CA TRP A 37 -22.10 -5.41 -4.54
C TRP A 37 -21.61 -5.71 -5.97
N LEU A 38 -22.42 -6.36 -6.82
CA LEU A 38 -22.07 -6.55 -8.22
C LEU A 38 -22.06 -5.22 -8.99
N ASP A 39 -22.99 -4.32 -8.72
CA ASP A 39 -23.01 -2.97 -9.29
C ASP A 39 -21.79 -2.17 -8.83
N ARG A 40 -21.50 -2.19 -7.54
CA ARG A 40 -20.37 -1.46 -6.97
C ARG A 40 -19.02 -1.89 -7.55
N LEU A 41 -18.89 -3.15 -7.94
CA LEU A 41 -17.69 -3.73 -8.55
C LEU A 41 -17.74 -3.77 -10.10
N HIS A 42 -18.77 -3.18 -10.70
CA HIS A 42 -18.94 -3.13 -12.17
C HIS A 42 -18.94 -4.52 -12.83
N VAL A 43 -19.70 -5.47 -12.28
CA VAL A 43 -19.84 -6.84 -12.78
C VAL A 43 -21.28 -7.33 -12.80
N SER A 44 -22.27 -6.42 -12.73
CA SER A 44 -23.71 -6.74 -12.75
C SER A 44 -24.16 -7.45 -14.01
N GLU A 45 -23.54 -7.15 -15.15
CA GLU A 45 -23.84 -7.80 -16.44
C GLU A 45 -23.60 -9.32 -16.42
N TYR A 46 -22.78 -9.81 -15.46
CA TYR A 46 -22.44 -11.24 -15.32
C TYR A 46 -23.31 -11.96 -14.31
N ILE A 47 -24.29 -11.31 -13.69
CA ILE A 47 -25.07 -11.85 -12.58
C ILE A 47 -25.73 -13.21 -12.87
N ASP A 48 -26.19 -13.43 -14.10
CA ASP A 48 -26.83 -14.67 -14.51
C ASP A 48 -25.91 -15.61 -15.32
N ARG A 49 -24.60 -15.28 -15.40
CA ARG A 49 -23.58 -16.11 -16.05
C ARG A 49 -22.90 -17.07 -15.07
N ASN A 50 -22.36 -18.15 -15.60
CA ASN A 50 -21.48 -19.05 -14.83
C ASN A 50 -20.14 -18.37 -14.58
N LEU A 51 -19.58 -18.56 -13.38
CA LEU A 51 -18.34 -17.90 -12.97
C LEU A 51 -17.16 -18.18 -13.92
N GLU A 52 -17.01 -19.41 -14.40
CA GLU A 52 -15.93 -19.83 -15.31
C GLU A 52 -15.92 -19.08 -16.66
N THR A 53 -17.05 -18.49 -17.05
CA THR A 53 -17.13 -17.74 -18.31
C THR A 53 -16.60 -16.31 -18.23
N LEU A 54 -16.26 -15.85 -17.03
CA LEU A 54 -15.75 -14.51 -16.78
C LEU A 54 -14.22 -14.49 -16.92
N SER A 55 -13.67 -13.31 -17.28
CA SER A 55 -12.22 -13.08 -17.21
C SER A 55 -11.71 -13.23 -15.76
N LYS A 56 -10.42 -13.53 -15.60
CA LYS A 56 -9.81 -13.68 -14.26
C LYS A 56 -10.07 -12.45 -13.36
N GLY A 57 -9.93 -11.22 -13.89
CA GLY A 57 -10.20 -10.00 -13.14
C GLY A 57 -11.67 -9.87 -12.71
N ASN A 58 -12.63 -10.21 -13.61
CA ASN A 58 -14.05 -10.19 -13.24
C ASN A 58 -14.41 -11.30 -12.24
N GLN A 59 -13.79 -12.47 -12.33
CA GLN A 59 -13.96 -13.52 -11.33
C GLN A 59 -13.46 -13.06 -9.94
N GLN A 60 -12.36 -12.31 -9.89
CA GLN A 60 -11.81 -11.76 -8.64
C GLN A 60 -12.73 -10.69 -8.04
N LYS A 61 -13.33 -9.83 -8.87
CA LYS A 61 -14.36 -8.89 -8.42
C LYS A 61 -15.61 -9.61 -7.87
N VAL A 62 -16.07 -10.66 -8.54
CA VAL A 62 -17.20 -11.47 -8.03
C VAL A 62 -16.85 -12.15 -6.72
N GLN A 63 -15.62 -12.62 -6.55
CA GLN A 63 -15.16 -13.19 -5.29
C GLN A 63 -15.14 -12.16 -4.15
N LEU A 64 -14.67 -10.95 -4.44
CA LEU A 64 -14.74 -9.84 -3.49
C LEU A 64 -16.20 -9.51 -3.13
N ALA A 65 -17.09 -9.40 -4.14
CA ALA A 65 -18.52 -9.20 -3.92
C ALA A 65 -19.12 -10.29 -3.00
N ALA A 66 -18.76 -11.54 -3.22
CA ALA A 66 -19.20 -12.67 -2.40
C ALA A 66 -18.67 -12.62 -0.96
N THR A 67 -17.47 -12.04 -0.76
CA THR A 67 -16.93 -11.77 0.57
C THR A 67 -17.76 -10.71 1.29
N LEU A 68 -18.15 -9.66 0.58
CA LEU A 68 -18.83 -8.49 1.14
C LEU A 68 -20.36 -8.60 1.21
N VAL A 69 -20.96 -9.53 0.47
CA VAL A 69 -22.43 -9.67 0.35
C VAL A 69 -23.16 -9.81 1.71
N GLY A 70 -22.50 -10.36 2.72
CA GLY A 70 -23.04 -10.49 4.08
C GLY A 70 -22.81 -9.27 4.97
N GLU A 71 -22.35 -8.15 4.42
CA GLU A 71 -22.05 -6.92 5.16
C GLU A 71 -21.17 -7.15 6.41
N PRO A 72 -20.00 -7.82 6.28
CA PRO A 72 -19.16 -8.17 7.44
C PRO A 72 -18.55 -6.93 8.08
N GLN A 73 -18.34 -6.98 9.42
CA GLN A 73 -17.61 -5.95 10.16
C GLN A 73 -16.08 -6.12 10.02
N LEU A 74 -15.62 -7.37 9.84
CA LEU A 74 -14.23 -7.72 9.61
C LEU A 74 -14.08 -8.33 8.22
N VAL A 75 -13.17 -7.78 7.41
CA VAL A 75 -12.84 -8.25 6.06
C VAL A 75 -11.36 -8.65 6.04
N ILE A 76 -11.08 -9.87 5.63
CA ILE A 76 -9.71 -10.38 5.46
C ILE A 76 -9.49 -10.67 3.98
N LEU A 77 -8.50 -10.04 3.39
CA LEU A 77 -8.16 -10.13 1.96
C LEU A 77 -6.71 -10.63 1.82
N ASP A 78 -6.54 -11.73 1.13
CA ASP A 78 -5.23 -12.29 0.86
C ASP A 78 -4.80 -11.91 -0.55
N GLU A 79 -3.70 -11.13 -0.67
CA GLU A 79 -3.14 -10.60 -1.91
C GLU A 79 -4.20 -10.01 -2.87
N PRO A 80 -5.08 -9.10 -2.41
CA PRO A 80 -6.27 -8.68 -3.17
C PRO A 80 -5.96 -7.95 -4.47
N PHE A 81 -4.76 -7.39 -4.63
CA PHE A 81 -4.32 -6.64 -5.81
C PHE A 81 -3.54 -7.50 -6.81
N SER A 82 -3.23 -8.75 -6.46
CA SER A 82 -2.44 -9.65 -7.32
C SER A 82 -3.15 -9.92 -8.64
N GLY A 83 -2.44 -9.72 -9.76
CA GLY A 83 -2.95 -10.02 -11.11
C GLY A 83 -4.07 -9.08 -11.62
N LEU A 84 -4.36 -7.98 -10.93
CA LEU A 84 -5.27 -6.95 -11.41
C LEU A 84 -4.55 -5.98 -12.36
N ASP A 85 -5.23 -5.60 -13.43
CA ASP A 85 -4.85 -4.44 -14.22
C ASP A 85 -5.13 -3.12 -13.45
N PRO A 86 -4.53 -1.99 -13.85
CA PRO A 86 -4.68 -0.72 -13.13
C PRO A 86 -6.12 -0.26 -12.92
N VAL A 87 -7.03 -0.52 -13.88
CA VAL A 87 -8.44 -0.10 -13.79
C VAL A 87 -9.17 -0.91 -12.72
N ASN A 88 -8.98 -2.23 -12.73
CA ASN A 88 -9.58 -3.12 -11.74
C ASN A 88 -8.97 -2.92 -10.34
N ALA A 89 -7.66 -2.64 -10.26
CA ALA A 89 -7.02 -2.26 -9.01
C ALA A 89 -7.62 -0.98 -8.42
N GLN A 90 -7.95 0.03 -9.25
CA GLN A 90 -8.58 1.26 -8.79
C GLN A 90 -9.98 1.00 -8.20
N VAL A 91 -10.79 0.17 -8.84
CA VAL A 91 -12.12 -0.20 -8.30
C VAL A 91 -11.99 -0.85 -6.92
N LEU A 92 -11.02 -1.76 -6.76
CA LEU A 92 -10.76 -2.41 -5.47
C LEU A 92 -10.29 -1.41 -4.40
N LYS A 93 -9.39 -0.50 -4.76
CA LYS A 93 -8.92 0.58 -3.87
C LYS A 93 -10.10 1.41 -3.34
N ASP A 94 -11.01 1.79 -4.22
CA ASP A 94 -12.17 2.60 -3.83
C ASP A 94 -13.12 1.83 -2.91
N VAL A 95 -13.29 0.52 -3.12
CA VAL A 95 -14.07 -0.33 -2.21
C VAL A 95 -13.39 -0.44 -0.83
N ILE A 96 -12.08 -0.66 -0.77
CA ILE A 96 -11.35 -0.71 0.51
C ILE A 96 -11.48 0.61 1.28
N ARG A 97 -11.31 1.74 0.61
CA ARG A 97 -11.50 3.07 1.25
C ARG A 97 -12.92 3.28 1.76
N GLU A 98 -13.92 2.79 1.02
CA GLU A 98 -15.33 2.86 1.43
C GLU A 98 -15.57 2.03 2.70
N LEU A 99 -15.07 0.78 2.75
CA LEU A 99 -15.18 -0.09 3.92
C LEU A 99 -14.54 0.54 5.17
N ILE A 100 -13.34 1.12 5.02
CA ILE A 100 -12.63 1.82 6.11
C ILE A 100 -13.45 3.02 6.59
N ARG A 101 -13.98 3.84 5.68
CA ARG A 101 -14.83 5.00 6.03
C ARG A 101 -16.13 4.61 6.73
N GLU A 102 -16.67 3.42 6.44
CA GLU A 102 -17.82 2.85 7.13
C GLU A 102 -17.47 2.28 8.52
N GLY A 103 -16.21 2.37 8.95
CA GLY A 103 -15.74 1.88 10.24
C GLY A 103 -15.56 0.36 10.30
N ARG A 104 -15.42 -0.31 9.17
CA ARG A 104 -15.13 -1.74 9.12
C ARG A 104 -13.63 -1.99 9.33
N ILE A 105 -13.31 -3.11 9.93
CA ILE A 105 -11.93 -3.57 10.08
C ILE A 105 -11.54 -4.31 8.80
N VAL A 106 -10.47 -3.84 8.15
CA VAL A 106 -9.93 -4.48 6.95
C VAL A 106 -8.51 -4.94 7.24
N ILE A 107 -8.26 -6.23 7.06
CA ILE A 107 -6.93 -6.84 7.14
C ILE A 107 -6.60 -7.35 5.74
N PHE A 108 -5.45 -7.02 5.20
CA PHE A 108 -5.01 -7.61 3.95
C PHE A 108 -3.52 -7.96 3.97
N SER A 109 -3.15 -9.03 3.28
CA SER A 109 -1.77 -9.36 2.99
C SER A 109 -1.34 -8.74 1.68
N SER A 110 -0.10 -8.30 1.57
CA SER A 110 0.50 -7.93 0.29
C SER A 110 2.02 -7.99 0.35
N HIS A 111 2.63 -8.42 -0.76
CA HIS A 111 4.06 -8.26 -1.00
C HIS A 111 4.40 -6.94 -1.72
N GLN A 112 3.40 -6.16 -2.10
CA GLN A 112 3.55 -4.85 -2.75
C GLN A 112 3.44 -3.74 -1.70
N MET A 113 4.59 -3.26 -1.22
CA MET A 113 4.68 -2.30 -0.12
C MET A 113 3.93 -0.99 -0.39
N SER A 114 3.79 -0.59 -1.67
CA SER A 114 3.02 0.61 -2.04
C SER A 114 1.54 0.54 -1.64
N TYR A 115 0.92 -0.64 -1.69
CA TYR A 115 -0.46 -0.79 -1.22
C TYR A 115 -0.54 -0.80 0.30
N VAL A 116 0.46 -1.38 0.98
CA VAL A 116 0.54 -1.34 2.43
C VAL A 116 0.65 0.12 2.91
N GLU A 117 1.53 0.92 2.29
CA GLU A 117 1.69 2.35 2.59
C GLU A 117 0.45 3.19 2.29
N GLU A 118 -0.35 2.78 1.30
CA GLU A 118 -1.55 3.53 0.89
C GLU A 118 -2.74 3.31 1.83
N PHE A 119 -2.86 2.12 2.45
CA PHE A 119 -4.09 1.71 3.14
C PHE A 119 -3.91 1.34 4.61
N CYS A 120 -2.70 0.97 5.05
CA CYS A 120 -2.50 0.48 6.40
C CYS A 120 -2.06 1.60 7.34
N GLU A 121 -2.69 1.65 8.51
CA GLU A 121 -2.21 2.40 9.67
C GLU A 121 -1.28 1.54 10.52
N ASP A 122 -1.66 0.28 10.74
CA ASP A 122 -0.86 -0.70 11.47
C ASP A 122 -0.40 -1.81 10.54
N ILE A 123 0.84 -2.25 10.72
CA ILE A 123 1.44 -3.33 9.93
C ILE A 123 2.08 -4.39 10.82
N ALA A 124 2.14 -5.61 10.29
CA ALA A 124 2.97 -6.68 10.82
C ALA A 124 3.70 -7.36 9.67
N ILE A 125 5.01 -7.48 9.77
CA ILE A 125 5.84 -8.16 8.79
C ILE A 125 6.25 -9.52 9.32
N ILE A 126 5.93 -10.53 8.52
CA ILE A 126 6.18 -11.93 8.84
C ILE A 126 7.29 -12.45 7.92
N ASN A 127 8.33 -13.02 8.51
CA ASN A 127 9.40 -13.68 7.79
C ASN A 127 9.69 -15.05 8.43
N HIS A 128 9.69 -16.12 7.64
CA HIS A 128 9.88 -17.49 8.09
C HIS A 128 8.99 -17.94 9.27
N GLY A 129 7.77 -17.35 9.36
CA GLY A 129 6.80 -17.66 10.42
C GLY A 129 6.91 -16.78 11.66
N ASP A 130 7.93 -15.94 11.77
CA ASP A 130 8.14 -15.01 12.88
C ASP A 130 7.71 -13.60 12.49
N VAL A 131 7.13 -12.85 13.43
CA VAL A 131 6.85 -11.43 13.28
C VAL A 131 8.16 -10.66 13.52
N VAL A 132 8.75 -10.16 12.44
CA VAL A 132 10.03 -9.43 12.51
C VAL A 132 9.86 -7.95 12.82
N LEU A 133 8.70 -7.39 12.49
CA LEU A 133 8.32 -6.00 12.79
C LEU A 133 6.82 -5.88 12.89
N SER A 134 6.32 -5.08 13.84
CA SER A 134 4.91 -4.70 13.91
C SER A 134 4.74 -3.35 14.59
N GLY A 135 3.71 -2.63 14.24
CA GLY A 135 3.34 -1.36 14.86
C GLY A 135 2.68 -0.40 13.89
N HIS A 136 2.50 0.84 14.34
CA HIS A 136 1.95 1.92 13.54
C HIS A 136 2.96 2.32 12.45
N LEU A 137 2.49 2.46 11.23
CA LEU A 137 3.34 2.66 10.05
C LEU A 137 4.19 3.93 10.15
N ASP A 138 3.58 5.04 10.61
CA ASP A 138 4.27 6.31 10.75
C ASP A 138 5.37 6.24 11.82
N ASP A 139 5.10 5.59 12.97
CA ASP A 139 6.09 5.41 14.04
C ASP A 139 7.29 4.58 13.57
N ILE A 140 7.02 3.56 12.75
CA ILE A 140 8.06 2.75 12.13
C ILE A 140 8.91 3.62 11.20
N LYS A 141 8.27 4.36 10.27
CA LYS A 141 8.96 5.26 9.34
C LYS A 141 9.77 6.32 10.07
N ASP A 142 9.20 6.93 11.09
CA ASP A 142 9.88 7.93 11.92
C ASP A 142 11.12 7.36 12.63
N THR A 143 11.01 6.14 13.15
CA THR A 143 12.14 5.47 13.80
C THR A 143 13.28 5.22 12.83
N TYR A 144 12.99 4.73 11.64
CA TYR A 144 13.99 4.48 10.59
C TYR A 144 14.47 5.77 9.89
N GLY A 145 13.65 6.82 9.86
CA GLY A 145 14.02 8.14 9.33
C GLY A 145 14.82 9.01 10.30
N ARG A 146 14.83 8.65 11.58
CA ARG A 146 15.45 9.48 12.65
C ARG A 146 16.93 9.74 12.39
N GLY A 147 17.33 11.01 12.50
CA GLY A 147 18.71 11.41 12.25
C GLY A 147 19.11 11.48 10.79
N ARG A 148 18.20 11.19 9.87
CA ARG A 148 18.45 11.22 8.42
C ARG A 148 17.79 12.41 7.75
N LYS A 149 18.47 12.95 6.74
CA LYS A 149 17.97 14.06 5.91
C LYS A 149 18.18 13.75 4.44
N THR A 150 17.29 14.29 3.62
CA THR A 150 17.47 14.31 2.15
C THR A 150 17.99 15.65 1.71
N ILE A 151 18.88 15.65 0.71
CA ILE A 151 19.34 16.84 0.01
C ILE A 151 19.32 16.60 -1.49
N SER A 152 18.83 17.59 -2.24
CA SER A 152 18.94 17.65 -3.71
C SER A 152 19.34 19.05 -4.17
N ALA A 153 19.94 19.15 -5.33
CA ALA A 153 20.41 20.40 -5.91
C ALA A 153 19.94 20.56 -7.35
N ASP A 154 19.81 21.81 -7.80
CA ASP A 154 19.43 22.13 -9.18
C ASP A 154 20.61 22.10 -10.15
N ASN A 155 21.82 22.37 -9.65
CA ASN A 155 23.04 22.52 -10.46
C ASN A 155 23.99 21.31 -10.39
N TYR A 156 23.68 20.26 -9.61
CA TYR A 156 24.48 19.04 -9.50
C TYR A 156 23.59 17.80 -9.61
N SER A 157 24.11 16.76 -10.25
CA SER A 157 23.51 15.43 -10.17
C SER A 157 23.62 14.88 -8.73
N PRO A 158 22.75 13.95 -8.33
CA PRO A 158 22.84 13.35 -6.99
C PRO A 158 24.21 12.72 -6.69
N GLN A 159 24.90 12.18 -7.69
CA GLN A 159 26.22 11.60 -7.50
C GLN A 159 27.30 12.68 -7.21
N GLU A 160 27.33 13.75 -7.99
CA GLU A 160 28.24 14.89 -7.78
C GLU A 160 27.96 15.56 -6.43
N LEU A 161 26.67 15.76 -6.09
CA LEU A 161 26.27 16.29 -4.80
C LEU A 161 26.74 15.41 -3.64
N ALA A 162 26.65 14.08 -3.79
CA ALA A 162 27.12 13.14 -2.78
C ALA A 162 28.64 13.26 -2.56
N ASP A 163 29.42 13.47 -3.63
CA ASP A 163 30.88 13.64 -3.53
C ASP A 163 31.23 14.94 -2.82
N ILE A 164 30.51 16.04 -3.12
CA ILE A 164 30.62 17.31 -2.38
C ILE A 164 30.26 17.10 -0.90
N CYS A 165 29.18 16.40 -0.60
CA CYS A 165 28.77 16.11 0.77
C CYS A 165 29.82 15.27 1.52
N ARG A 166 30.41 14.25 0.89
CA ARG A 166 31.49 13.44 1.48
C ARG A 166 32.73 14.28 1.81
N GLU A 167 33.11 15.20 0.90
CA GLU A 167 34.27 16.06 1.09
C GLU A 167 34.03 17.16 2.14
N LYS A 168 32.92 17.88 2.02
CA LYS A 168 32.69 19.11 2.80
C LYS A 168 31.91 18.88 4.10
N LEU A 169 31.05 17.85 4.16
CA LEU A 169 30.16 17.60 5.29
C LEU A 169 30.62 16.45 6.21
N SER A 170 31.78 15.86 5.96
CA SER A 170 32.28 14.68 6.70
C SER A 170 32.29 14.83 8.21
N SER A 171 32.43 16.06 8.74
CA SER A 171 32.37 16.33 10.19
C SER A 171 30.95 16.36 10.76
N TYR A 172 29.93 16.61 9.95
CA TYR A 172 28.55 16.85 10.35
C TYR A 172 27.59 15.73 9.92
N ALA A 173 27.84 15.11 8.77
CA ALA A 173 27.00 14.09 8.21
C ALA A 173 27.80 13.04 7.45
N ALA A 174 27.23 11.85 7.33
CA ALA A 174 27.70 10.80 6.43
C ALA A 174 26.71 10.64 5.25
N VAL A 175 27.22 10.41 4.04
CA VAL A 175 26.38 10.02 2.91
C VAL A 175 26.02 8.55 3.06
N GLU A 176 24.77 8.27 3.37
CA GLU A 176 24.26 6.90 3.55
C GLU A 176 23.83 6.28 2.21
N ARG A 177 23.08 7.06 1.41
CA ARG A 177 22.51 6.55 0.15
C ARG A 177 22.47 7.65 -0.90
N VAL A 178 22.69 7.27 -2.16
CA VAL A 178 22.47 8.13 -3.33
C VAL A 178 21.35 7.53 -4.16
N THR A 179 20.30 8.30 -4.38
CA THR A 179 19.17 7.90 -5.22
C THR A 179 19.24 8.60 -6.58
N LYS A 180 18.29 8.32 -7.47
CA LYS A 180 18.19 9.05 -8.75
C LYS A 180 17.79 10.53 -8.61
N LYS A 181 17.27 10.94 -7.44
CA LYS A 181 16.70 12.29 -7.23
C LYS A 181 17.37 13.08 -6.11
N TYR A 182 17.87 12.40 -5.08
CA TYR A 182 18.42 13.04 -3.89
C TYR A 182 19.49 12.18 -3.23
N VAL A 183 20.21 12.77 -2.32
CA VAL A 183 21.19 12.12 -1.43
C VAL A 183 20.59 12.02 -0.05
N VAL A 184 20.72 10.86 0.62
CA VAL A 184 20.37 10.65 2.02
C VAL A 184 21.62 10.86 2.87
N LEU A 185 21.52 11.75 3.84
CA LEU A 185 22.56 12.09 4.81
C LEU A 185 22.15 11.56 6.18
N GLU A 186 23.02 10.81 6.83
CA GLU A 186 22.91 10.49 8.25
C GLU A 186 23.64 11.58 9.06
N LEU A 187 22.90 12.29 9.91
CA LEU A 187 23.43 13.38 10.70
C LEU A 187 24.19 12.86 11.91
N LYS A 188 25.35 13.42 12.20
CA LYS A 188 26.07 13.18 13.45
C LYS A 188 25.41 13.96 14.60
N THR A 189 25.54 13.47 15.81
CA THR A 189 24.81 13.95 17.02
C THR A 189 24.99 15.46 17.32
N GLN A 190 26.02 16.11 16.79
CA GLN A 190 26.29 17.54 16.97
C GLN A 190 26.03 18.39 15.72
N ALA A 191 25.39 17.82 14.69
CA ALA A 191 25.17 18.54 13.43
C ALA A 191 24.05 19.57 13.57
N ASP A 192 24.37 20.84 13.35
CA ASP A 192 23.40 21.90 13.14
C ASP A 192 22.98 21.94 11.66
N MET A 193 21.68 21.90 11.41
CA MET A 193 21.12 21.96 10.05
C MET A 193 21.57 23.21 9.31
N TRP A 194 21.64 24.36 9.98
CA TRP A 194 22.05 25.62 9.39
C TRP A 194 23.50 25.59 8.92
N GLN A 195 24.38 24.97 9.69
CA GLN A 195 25.78 24.79 9.31
C GLN A 195 25.93 23.93 8.06
N ILE A 196 25.13 22.86 7.92
CA ILE A 196 25.13 22.02 6.72
C ILE A 196 24.72 22.84 5.49
N LEU A 197 23.64 23.64 5.61
CA LEU A 197 23.14 24.47 4.51
C LEU A 197 24.15 25.55 4.13
N ASP A 198 24.80 26.18 5.10
CA ASP A 198 25.85 27.20 4.85
C ASP A 198 27.06 26.59 4.15
N ILE A 199 27.52 25.43 4.54
CA ILE A 199 28.64 24.71 3.89
C ILE A 199 28.28 24.37 2.45
N CYS A 200 27.08 23.85 2.21
CA CYS A 200 26.61 23.56 0.85
C CYS A 200 26.57 24.82 -0.02
N LYS A 201 26.05 25.93 0.53
CA LYS A 201 26.01 27.23 -0.16
C LYS A 201 27.41 27.74 -0.48
N GLN A 202 28.36 27.64 0.46
CA GLN A 202 29.77 28.02 0.23
C GLN A 202 30.46 27.14 -0.82
N ALA A 203 30.01 25.88 -0.95
CA ALA A 203 30.48 24.97 -1.99
C ALA A 203 29.81 25.21 -3.35
N GLY A 204 28.96 26.23 -3.49
CA GLY A 204 28.26 26.56 -4.72
C GLY A 204 27.09 25.65 -5.06
N VAL A 205 26.52 24.95 -4.05
CA VAL A 205 25.35 24.08 -4.25
C VAL A 205 24.08 24.92 -4.24
N GLU A 206 23.33 24.88 -5.34
CA GLU A 206 21.98 25.45 -5.43
C GLU A 206 20.99 24.41 -4.90
N ILE A 207 20.66 24.51 -3.60
CA ILE A 207 19.83 23.51 -2.92
C ILE A 207 18.39 23.63 -3.43
N HIS A 208 17.90 22.57 -4.07
CA HIS A 208 16.52 22.43 -4.47
C HIS A 208 15.62 22.05 -3.29
N GLN A 209 16.04 21.03 -2.50
CA GLN A 209 15.32 20.54 -1.35
C GLN A 209 16.29 20.07 -0.26
N PHE A 210 15.95 20.39 0.98
CA PHE A 210 16.55 19.82 2.18
C PHE A 210 15.46 19.52 3.21
N GLY A 211 15.35 18.29 3.67
CA GLY A 211 14.23 17.89 4.53
C GLY A 211 14.47 16.61 5.31
N ALA A 212 13.46 16.20 6.10
CA ALA A 212 13.48 14.90 6.75
C ALA A 212 13.51 13.78 5.70
N TYR A 213 14.22 12.71 6.00
CA TYR A 213 14.14 11.49 5.22
C TYR A 213 12.96 10.68 5.68
N GLU A 214 12.01 10.44 4.79
CA GLU A 214 10.87 9.55 5.01
C GLU A 214 11.12 8.25 4.22
N PRO A 215 11.59 7.18 4.90
CA PRO A 215 11.86 5.93 4.22
C PRO A 215 10.57 5.30 3.71
N SER A 216 10.61 4.70 2.52
CA SER A 216 9.56 3.77 2.11
C SER A 216 9.69 2.45 2.87
N LEU A 217 8.61 1.66 2.92
CA LEU A 217 8.70 0.31 3.46
C LEU A 217 9.74 -0.54 2.73
N ASN A 218 9.90 -0.35 1.43
CA ASN A 218 10.97 -1.01 0.68
C ASN A 218 12.37 -0.62 1.18
N ASP A 219 12.57 0.63 1.59
CA ASP A 219 13.86 1.07 2.13
C ASP A 219 14.16 0.49 3.52
N ILE A 220 13.13 0.12 4.25
CA ILE A 220 13.25 -0.47 5.60
C ILE A 220 13.55 -1.97 5.52
N PHE A 221 13.12 -2.67 4.45
CA PHE A 221 13.14 -4.14 4.35
C PHE A 221 14.13 -4.72 3.33
N ILE A 222 14.84 -3.89 2.59
CA ILE A 222 15.96 -4.32 1.74
C ILE A 222 17.28 -4.03 2.44
#